data_1619e33ea85ee527f2137dca00740688
#
_entry.id   1619e33ea85ee527f2137dca00740688
#
_cell.length_a   1.000
_cell.length_b   1.000
_cell.length_c   1.000
_cell.angle_alpha   90.00
_cell.angle_beta   90.00
_cell.angle_gamma   90.00
#
_symmetry.space_group_name_H-M   'P 1'
#
loop_
_entity.id
_entity.type
_entity.pdbx_description
1 polymer ?
#
loop_
_entity_poly.entity_id
_entity_poly.type
_entity_poly.pdbx_seq_one_letter_code
_entity_poly.pdbx_strand_id
1 'polypeptide(L)'
;MSRVTLGLIADTHVPDRRRTLHPQVLPTFRRAKVTAILHAGDLSIPRVLAELETVAPVVAVRGNRDWFGFGALPTHRIILVGRTRIGLAHGHGSWRLYLLDKVNFLLHGPRPFDFYTTRAVSQFDDVDVIVFGHNHEPMVKRMDGKLVVNPGSACCQMLPQRAPSVGL
;
A
#
# COMPACT_ATOMS: atom_id res chain seq x y z
N MET A 1 16.64 14.50 17.73
CA MET A 1 16.27 13.29 16.95
C MET A 1 16.33 13.65 15.47
N SER A 2 17.01 12.86 14.65
CA SER A 2 17.03 13.06 13.20
C SER A 2 15.63 12.85 12.63
N ARG A 3 15.20 13.71 11.73
CA ARG A 3 13.92 13.57 11.00
C ARG A 3 14.00 12.34 10.09
N VAL A 4 13.03 11.43 10.21
CA VAL A 4 12.87 10.28 9.33
C VAL A 4 11.75 10.59 8.34
N THR A 5 12.01 10.43 7.04
CA THR A 5 10.99 10.58 5.99
C THR A 5 10.77 9.23 5.33
N LEU A 6 9.54 8.74 5.34
CA LEU A 6 9.16 7.48 4.72
C LEU A 6 8.47 7.74 3.37
N GLY A 7 8.86 7.02 2.33
CA GLY A 7 8.10 6.95 1.09
C GLY A 7 6.99 5.91 1.23
N LEU A 8 5.75 6.29 0.96
CA LEU A 8 4.60 5.38 0.98
C LEU A 8 4.10 5.15 -0.43
N ILE A 9 3.94 3.89 -0.82
CA ILE A 9 3.50 3.49 -2.16
C ILE A 9 2.65 2.23 -2.08
N ALA A 10 1.68 2.10 -2.97
CA ALA A 10 0.83 0.93 -3.13
C ALA A 10 0.37 0.77 -4.58
N ASP A 11 -0.13 -0.40 -4.90
CA ASP A 11 -0.90 -0.66 -6.13
C ASP A 11 -0.16 -0.19 -7.39
N THR A 12 1.10 -0.62 -7.54
CA THR A 12 1.95 -0.29 -8.70
C THR A 12 1.53 -1.04 -9.95
N HIS A 13 0.99 -2.25 -9.82
CA HIS A 13 0.41 -3.07 -10.89
C HIS A 13 1.27 -3.16 -12.16
N VAL A 14 2.56 -3.42 -12.00
CA VAL A 14 3.49 -3.62 -13.11
C VAL A 14 3.70 -5.13 -13.34
N PRO A 15 3.45 -5.68 -14.52
CA PRO A 15 3.04 -5.03 -15.78
C PRO A 15 1.53 -4.99 -16.01
N ASP A 16 0.68 -5.41 -15.06
CA ASP A 16 -0.76 -5.65 -15.23
C ASP A 16 -1.52 -4.48 -15.85
N ARG A 17 -1.26 -3.29 -15.35
CA ARG A 17 -1.94 -2.05 -15.75
C ARG A 17 -0.99 -1.00 -16.33
N ARG A 18 0.29 -1.08 -16.00
CA ARG A 18 1.37 -0.26 -16.59
C ARG A 18 2.58 -1.14 -16.87
N ARG A 19 3.25 -0.91 -17.99
CA ARG A 19 4.46 -1.65 -18.36
C ARG A 19 5.65 -1.41 -17.44
N THR A 20 5.70 -0.23 -16.83
CA THR A 20 6.80 0.23 -15.95
C THR A 20 6.26 1.02 -14.78
N LEU A 21 7.06 1.17 -13.73
CA LEU A 21 6.77 2.08 -12.62
C LEU A 21 6.55 3.51 -13.18
N HIS A 22 5.62 4.25 -12.57
CA HIS A 22 5.34 5.62 -13.02
C HIS A 22 6.61 6.48 -12.92
N PRO A 23 6.99 7.24 -13.96
CA PRO A 23 8.29 7.89 -14.07
C PRO A 23 8.57 8.92 -12.96
N GLN A 24 7.53 9.47 -12.32
CA GLN A 24 7.68 10.42 -11.22
C GLN A 24 7.92 9.78 -9.85
N VAL A 25 7.72 8.48 -9.65
CA VAL A 25 7.85 7.82 -8.34
C VAL A 25 9.28 7.95 -7.81
N LEU A 26 10.28 7.44 -8.53
CA LEU A 26 11.67 7.49 -8.06
C LEU A 26 12.19 8.93 -7.88
N PRO A 27 11.97 9.88 -8.83
CA PRO A 27 12.35 11.28 -8.63
C PRO A 27 11.69 11.92 -7.40
N THR A 28 10.42 11.61 -7.13
CA THR A 28 9.71 12.16 -5.95
C THR A 28 10.37 11.69 -4.66
N PHE A 29 10.62 10.39 -4.52
CA PHE A 29 11.26 9.84 -3.33
C PHE A 29 12.71 10.32 -3.14
N ARG A 30 13.48 10.46 -4.25
CA ARG A 30 14.84 11.03 -4.19
C ARG A 30 14.83 12.48 -3.72
N ARG A 31 13.94 13.32 -4.26
CA ARG A 31 13.80 14.73 -3.83
C ARG A 31 13.41 14.85 -2.36
N ALA A 32 12.51 13.97 -1.90
CA ALA A 32 12.08 13.93 -0.51
C ALA A 32 13.14 13.34 0.43
N LYS A 33 14.24 12.78 -0.10
CA LYS A 33 15.31 12.12 0.67
C LYS A 33 14.74 11.08 1.63
N VAL A 34 13.84 10.22 1.11
CA VAL A 34 13.23 9.17 1.94
C VAL A 34 14.30 8.24 2.49
N THR A 35 14.17 7.85 3.75
CA THR A 35 15.09 6.95 4.44
C THR A 35 14.71 5.49 4.31
N ALA A 36 13.44 5.22 4.02
CA ALA A 36 12.90 3.91 3.67
C ALA A 36 11.61 4.08 2.87
N ILE A 37 11.23 3.03 2.14
CA ILE A 37 9.98 2.98 1.36
C ILE A 37 9.11 1.86 1.91
N LEU A 38 7.85 2.15 2.21
CA LEU A 38 6.83 1.18 2.60
C LEU A 38 5.92 0.91 1.41
N HIS A 39 5.91 -0.34 0.93
CA HIS A 39 5.04 -0.76 -0.17
C HIS A 39 3.88 -1.60 0.34
N ALA A 40 2.67 -1.05 0.26
CA ALA A 40 1.46 -1.67 0.80
C ALA A 40 0.79 -2.69 -0.17
N GLY A 41 1.59 -3.40 -0.99
CA GLY A 41 1.13 -4.52 -1.83
C GLY A 41 0.66 -4.16 -3.23
N ASP A 42 0.31 -5.20 -4.00
CA ASP A 42 -0.02 -5.16 -5.43
C ASP A 42 1.12 -4.57 -6.29
N LEU A 43 2.30 -5.20 -6.12
CA LEU A 43 3.49 -4.93 -6.95
C LEU A 43 3.36 -5.56 -8.35
N SER A 44 2.86 -6.79 -8.38
CA SER A 44 2.69 -7.75 -9.49
C SER A 44 3.98 -8.41 -10.00
N ILE A 45 5.18 -7.77 -9.94
CA ILE A 45 6.47 -8.41 -10.23
C ILE A 45 7.60 -7.93 -9.32
N PRO A 46 8.60 -8.79 -9.01
CA PRO A 46 9.73 -8.45 -8.14
C PRO A 46 10.59 -7.28 -8.62
N ARG A 47 10.64 -7.01 -9.93
CA ARG A 47 11.40 -5.90 -10.50
C ARG A 47 11.03 -4.56 -9.88
N VAL A 48 9.78 -4.35 -9.47
CA VAL A 48 9.33 -3.11 -8.82
C VAL A 48 10.10 -2.87 -7.52
N LEU A 49 10.35 -3.91 -6.71
CA LEU A 49 11.16 -3.79 -5.49
C LEU A 49 12.58 -3.35 -5.83
N ALA A 50 13.23 -4.01 -6.79
CA ALA A 50 14.59 -3.66 -7.21
C ALA A 50 14.70 -2.21 -7.73
N GLU A 51 13.70 -1.72 -8.47
CA GLU A 51 13.66 -0.33 -8.92
C GLU A 51 13.55 0.65 -7.73
N LEU A 52 12.68 0.38 -6.75
CA LEU A 52 12.51 1.21 -5.55
C LEU A 52 13.75 1.18 -4.66
N GLU A 53 14.41 0.03 -4.52
CA GLU A 53 15.64 -0.16 -3.74
C GLU A 53 16.82 0.67 -4.27
N THR A 54 16.77 1.14 -5.53
CA THR A 54 17.76 2.12 -6.04
C THR A 54 17.68 3.48 -5.36
N VAL A 55 16.62 3.74 -4.59
CA VAL A 55 16.40 5.00 -3.87
C VAL A 55 16.61 4.84 -2.37
N ALA A 56 15.97 3.85 -1.75
CA ALA A 56 16.06 3.57 -0.31
C ALA A 56 15.64 2.12 -0.02
N PRO A 57 16.01 1.55 1.14
CA PRO A 57 15.52 0.23 1.57
C PRO A 57 14.00 0.13 1.52
N VAL A 58 13.48 -1.01 1.01
CA VAL A 58 12.04 -1.24 0.84
C VAL A 58 11.53 -2.27 1.85
N VAL A 59 10.45 -1.93 2.53
CA VAL A 59 9.66 -2.87 3.34
C VAL A 59 8.32 -3.06 2.64
N ALA A 60 8.03 -4.27 2.19
CA ALA A 60 6.82 -4.57 1.45
C ALA A 60 5.97 -5.65 2.12
N VAL A 61 4.68 -5.60 1.83
CA VAL A 61 3.72 -6.66 2.10
C VAL A 61 3.09 -7.14 0.80
N ARG A 62 2.53 -8.35 0.82
CA ARG A 62 1.88 -8.96 -0.32
C ARG A 62 0.44 -8.47 -0.46
N GLY A 63 0.07 -8.01 -1.65
CA GLY A 63 -1.31 -7.75 -2.05
C GLY A 63 -1.98 -8.96 -2.72
N ASN A 64 -3.20 -8.77 -3.19
CA ASN A 64 -3.98 -9.82 -3.84
C ASN A 64 -3.55 -10.10 -5.30
N ARG A 65 -2.66 -9.30 -5.87
CA ARG A 65 -2.07 -9.49 -7.21
C ARG A 65 -0.66 -10.07 -7.19
N ASP A 66 -0.08 -10.24 -6.02
CA ASP A 66 1.30 -10.67 -5.85
C ASP A 66 1.40 -12.20 -5.77
N TRP A 67 1.05 -12.89 -6.88
CA TRP A 67 0.97 -14.34 -6.96
C TRP A 67 2.32 -15.01 -7.21
N PHE A 68 3.13 -14.44 -8.09
CA PHE A 68 4.38 -15.03 -8.57
C PHE A 68 5.59 -14.25 -8.06
N GLY A 69 6.57 -14.97 -7.50
CA GLY A 69 7.82 -14.38 -7.03
C GLY A 69 7.76 -13.71 -5.65
N PHE A 70 6.61 -13.69 -4.98
CA PHE A 70 6.41 -13.01 -3.70
C PHE A 70 6.03 -13.93 -2.53
N GLY A 71 6.26 -15.25 -2.67
CA GLY A 71 5.89 -16.21 -1.63
C GLY A 71 6.49 -15.92 -0.24
N ALA A 72 7.63 -15.24 -0.20
CA ALA A 72 8.31 -14.83 1.04
C ALA A 72 7.75 -13.52 1.65
N LEU A 73 6.96 -12.72 0.92
CA LEU A 73 6.39 -11.51 1.47
C LEU A 73 5.20 -11.83 2.38
N PRO A 74 5.17 -11.30 3.61
CA PRO A 74 4.01 -11.45 4.50
C PRO A 74 2.83 -10.60 3.99
N THR A 75 1.64 -10.93 4.45
CA THR A 75 0.41 -10.17 4.15
C THR A 75 0.29 -8.89 4.97
N HIS A 76 0.97 -8.83 6.10
CA HIS A 76 1.06 -7.65 6.97
C HIS A 76 2.38 -7.65 7.74
N ARG A 77 2.81 -6.47 8.19
CA ARG A 77 4.00 -6.26 9.04
C ARG A 77 3.74 -5.15 10.07
N ILE A 78 4.43 -5.22 11.21
CA ILE A 78 4.61 -4.10 12.13
C ILE A 78 6.07 -3.64 12.01
N ILE A 79 6.26 -2.35 11.82
CA ILE A 79 7.56 -1.71 11.63
C ILE A 79 7.75 -0.70 12.74
N LEU A 80 8.91 -0.70 13.40
CA LEU A 80 9.24 0.26 14.43
C LEU A 80 10.13 1.36 13.86
N VAL A 81 9.68 2.61 13.93
CA VAL A 81 10.44 3.79 13.51
C VAL A 81 10.58 4.73 14.71
N GLY A 82 11.73 4.70 15.34
CA GLY A 82 11.91 5.34 16.63
C GLY A 82 10.99 4.72 17.69
N ARG A 83 10.00 5.48 18.17
CA ARG A 83 8.97 5.01 19.13
C ARG A 83 7.62 4.71 18.46
N THR A 84 7.49 5.01 17.17
CA THR A 84 6.25 4.85 16.43
C THR A 84 6.12 3.45 15.85
N ARG A 85 5.02 2.77 16.11
CA ARG A 85 4.67 1.46 15.57
C ARG A 85 3.79 1.65 14.34
N ILE A 86 4.27 1.17 13.19
CA ILE A 86 3.56 1.30 11.91
C ILE A 86 3.08 -0.08 11.47
N GLY A 87 1.78 -0.27 11.37
CA GLY A 87 1.16 -1.42 10.73
C GLY A 87 1.13 -1.21 9.20
N LEU A 88 1.67 -2.16 8.46
CA LEU A 88 1.66 -2.17 7.00
C LEU A 88 0.86 -3.39 6.52
N ALA A 89 -0.19 -3.18 5.73
CA ALA A 89 -1.02 -4.22 5.13
C ALA A 89 -1.52 -3.79 3.76
N HIS A 90 -2.03 -4.74 2.96
CA HIS A 90 -2.66 -4.34 1.70
C HIS A 90 -4.13 -3.93 1.86
N GLY A 91 -4.87 -4.56 2.76
CA GLY A 91 -6.27 -4.21 3.00
C GLY A 91 -7.29 -5.19 2.40
N HIS A 92 -6.88 -6.14 1.54
CA HIS A 92 -7.78 -7.16 0.99
C HIS A 92 -8.18 -8.23 2.04
N GLY A 93 -7.45 -8.32 3.16
CA GLY A 93 -7.66 -9.32 4.20
C GLY A 93 -7.13 -10.71 3.83
N SER A 94 -7.80 -11.76 4.31
CA SER A 94 -7.45 -13.13 3.94
C SER A 94 -7.93 -13.45 2.52
N TRP A 95 -7.37 -14.51 1.92
CA TRP A 95 -7.78 -14.99 0.60
C TRP A 95 -9.27 -15.33 0.51
N ARG A 96 -9.82 -15.92 1.59
CA ARG A 96 -11.26 -16.23 1.67
C ARG A 96 -12.11 -14.96 1.63
N LEU A 97 -11.71 -13.92 2.36
CA LEU A 97 -12.41 -12.63 2.37
C LEU A 97 -12.34 -11.96 0.99
N TYR A 98 -11.17 -12.00 0.34
CA TYR A 98 -11.02 -11.47 -1.01
C TYR A 98 -11.95 -12.17 -2.02
N LEU A 99 -12.08 -13.50 -1.95
CA LEU A 99 -12.99 -14.26 -2.82
C LEU A 99 -14.45 -13.89 -2.56
N LEU A 100 -14.85 -13.79 -1.28
CA LEU A 100 -16.19 -13.34 -0.89
C LEU A 100 -16.48 -11.92 -1.40
N ASP A 101 -15.50 -11.01 -1.38
CA ASP A 101 -15.66 -9.67 -1.95
C ASP A 101 -15.86 -9.71 -3.47
N LYS A 102 -15.21 -10.64 -4.19
CA LYS A 102 -15.45 -10.82 -5.63
C LYS A 102 -16.87 -11.30 -5.91
N VAL A 103 -17.36 -12.27 -5.16
CA VAL A 103 -18.74 -12.74 -5.25
C VAL A 103 -19.72 -11.59 -4.94
N ASN A 104 -19.47 -10.86 -3.84
CA ASN A 104 -20.31 -9.73 -3.49
C ASN A 104 -20.30 -8.63 -4.56
N PHE A 105 -19.15 -8.32 -5.14
CA PHE A 105 -19.04 -7.35 -6.23
C PHE A 105 -19.90 -7.74 -7.43
N LEU A 106 -19.92 -9.02 -7.79
CA LEU A 106 -20.75 -9.53 -8.91
C LEU A 106 -22.25 -9.43 -8.62
N LEU A 107 -22.65 -9.62 -7.36
CA LEU A 107 -24.07 -9.64 -6.96
C LEU A 107 -24.62 -8.26 -6.60
N HIS A 108 -23.82 -7.39 -6.00
CA HIS A 108 -24.28 -6.15 -5.35
C HIS A 108 -23.47 -4.90 -5.75
N GLY A 109 -22.43 -5.06 -6.59
CA GLY A 109 -21.54 -3.97 -6.97
C GLY A 109 -20.42 -3.70 -5.94
N PRO A 110 -19.70 -2.57 -6.07
CA PRO A 110 -18.53 -2.26 -5.25
C PRO A 110 -18.89 -2.00 -3.79
N ARG A 111 -18.00 -2.43 -2.88
CA ARG A 111 -18.08 -2.07 -1.46
C ARG A 111 -17.76 -0.58 -1.26
N PRO A 112 -18.33 0.07 -0.24
CA PRO A 112 -17.91 1.41 0.18
C PRO A 112 -16.42 1.47 0.50
N PHE A 113 -15.77 2.61 0.25
CA PHE A 113 -14.33 2.79 0.52
C PHE A 113 -13.97 2.53 1.99
N ASP A 114 -14.81 2.94 2.92
CA ASP A 114 -14.60 2.74 4.36
C ASP A 114 -14.58 1.26 4.77
N PHE A 115 -15.18 0.37 3.99
CA PHE A 115 -15.16 -1.07 4.24
C PHE A 115 -13.72 -1.63 4.26
N TYR A 116 -12.91 -1.27 3.26
CA TYR A 116 -11.51 -1.72 3.19
C TYR A 116 -10.64 -1.03 4.22
N THR A 117 -10.94 0.23 4.55
CA THR A 117 -10.28 0.97 5.61
C THR A 117 -10.50 0.31 6.97
N THR A 118 -11.73 -0.01 7.32
CA THR A 118 -12.09 -0.71 8.56
C THR A 118 -11.40 -2.09 8.63
N ARG A 119 -11.37 -2.82 7.52
CA ARG A 119 -10.67 -4.10 7.44
C ARG A 119 -9.16 -3.97 7.64
N ALA A 120 -8.52 -2.94 7.08
CA ALA A 120 -7.11 -2.69 7.31
C ALA A 120 -6.82 -2.34 8.77
N VAL A 121 -7.66 -1.53 9.40
CA VAL A 121 -7.55 -1.14 10.81
C VAL A 121 -7.69 -2.36 11.72
N SER A 122 -8.64 -3.24 11.47
CA SER A 122 -8.89 -4.44 12.29
C SER A 122 -7.77 -5.49 12.26
N GLN A 123 -6.77 -5.33 11.41
CA GLN A 123 -5.59 -6.23 11.38
C GLN A 123 -4.54 -5.87 12.45
N PHE A 124 -4.68 -4.72 13.11
CA PHE A 124 -3.65 -4.21 14.02
C PHE A 124 -4.27 -3.64 15.30
N ASP A 125 -3.94 -4.24 16.44
CA ASP A 125 -4.40 -3.77 17.75
C ASP A 125 -3.48 -2.67 18.29
N ASP A 126 -2.18 -2.91 18.36
CA ASP A 126 -1.17 -2.07 19.03
C ASP A 126 -0.21 -1.42 18.01
N VAL A 127 -0.72 -0.41 17.29
CA VAL A 127 0.06 0.41 16.37
C VAL A 127 -0.43 1.86 16.41
N ASP A 128 0.47 2.81 16.12
CA ASP A 128 0.18 4.25 16.09
C ASP A 128 -0.30 4.70 14.70
N VAL A 129 0.26 4.05 13.67
CA VAL A 129 0.00 4.37 12.25
C VAL A 129 -0.35 3.10 11.50
N ILE A 130 -1.29 3.18 10.57
CA ILE A 130 -1.61 2.09 9.64
C ILE A 130 -1.44 2.62 8.21
N VAL A 131 -0.63 1.90 7.41
CA VAL A 131 -0.46 2.16 5.97
C VAL A 131 -1.05 0.99 5.20
N PHE A 132 -1.95 1.28 4.26
CA PHE A 132 -2.61 0.25 3.45
C PHE A 132 -2.85 0.72 2.01
N GLY A 133 -3.24 -0.17 1.09
CA GLY A 133 -3.53 0.09 -0.33
C GLY A 133 -4.91 -0.42 -0.74
N HIS A 134 -4.98 -1.17 -1.84
CA HIS A 134 -6.11 -1.96 -2.34
C HIS A 134 -7.26 -1.18 -2.99
N ASN A 135 -7.81 -0.16 -2.36
CA ASN A 135 -8.92 0.62 -2.91
C ASN A 135 -8.48 1.77 -3.83
N HIS A 136 -7.16 1.98 -3.99
CA HIS A 136 -6.55 3.01 -4.84
C HIS A 136 -6.97 4.45 -4.47
N GLU A 137 -7.55 4.68 -3.29
CA GLU A 137 -8.07 5.98 -2.87
C GLU A 137 -7.09 6.62 -1.88
N PRO A 138 -6.41 7.71 -2.25
CA PRO A 138 -5.50 8.40 -1.33
C PRO A 138 -6.28 8.98 -0.15
N MET A 139 -5.83 8.66 1.06
CA MET A 139 -6.51 9.04 2.29
C MET A 139 -5.53 9.22 3.43
N VAL A 140 -5.79 10.23 4.26
CA VAL A 140 -5.18 10.39 5.58
C VAL A 140 -6.31 10.70 6.57
N LYS A 141 -6.50 9.82 7.56
CA LYS A 141 -7.63 9.91 8.51
C LYS A 141 -7.19 9.39 9.89
N ARG A 142 -7.78 9.90 10.96
CA ARG A 142 -7.66 9.29 12.29
C ARG A 142 -8.87 8.40 12.56
N MET A 143 -8.59 7.18 13.00
CA MET A 143 -9.61 6.18 13.38
C MET A 143 -9.10 5.42 14.61
N ASP A 144 -9.93 5.31 15.63
CA ASP A 144 -9.63 4.56 16.87
C ASP A 144 -8.26 4.94 17.49
N GLY A 145 -7.94 6.24 17.50
CA GLY A 145 -6.67 6.78 18.01
C GLY A 145 -5.47 6.61 17.07
N LYS A 146 -5.58 5.85 15.99
CA LYS A 146 -4.51 5.56 15.03
C LYS A 146 -4.55 6.52 13.84
N LEU A 147 -3.39 6.86 13.30
CA LEU A 147 -3.30 7.54 12.00
C LEU A 147 -3.38 6.50 10.88
N VAL A 148 -4.39 6.60 10.03
CA VAL A 148 -4.61 5.67 8.91
C VAL A 148 -4.32 6.37 7.60
N VAL A 149 -3.42 5.79 6.81
CA VAL A 149 -2.91 6.37 5.56
C VAL A 149 -3.04 5.37 4.43
N ASN A 150 -3.65 5.80 3.33
CA ASN A 150 -3.57 5.11 2.06
C ASN A 150 -2.87 6.05 1.07
N PRO A 151 -1.74 5.68 0.46
CA PRO A 151 -1.05 6.52 -0.51
C PRO A 151 -1.79 6.63 -1.86
N GLY A 152 -2.89 5.91 -2.04
CA GLY A 152 -3.53 5.72 -3.33
C GLY A 152 -2.79 4.70 -4.19
N SER A 153 -2.90 4.80 -5.50
CA SER A 153 -2.20 3.93 -6.44
C SER A 153 -1.13 4.68 -7.21
N ALA A 154 0.07 4.13 -7.26
CA ALA A 154 1.16 4.66 -8.09
C ALA A 154 1.01 4.32 -9.59
N CYS A 155 -0.01 3.56 -9.95
CA CYS A 155 -0.31 3.17 -11.33
C CYS A 155 -1.50 3.93 -11.90
N CYS A 156 -2.66 3.77 -11.27
CA CYS A 156 -3.94 4.25 -11.75
C CYS A 156 -4.92 4.39 -10.58
N GLN A 157 -5.73 5.42 -10.62
CA GLN A 157 -6.81 5.62 -9.66
C GLN A 157 -8.07 4.88 -10.12
N MET A 158 -8.94 4.52 -9.18
CA MET A 158 -10.25 3.93 -9.50
C MET A 158 -11.17 4.95 -10.20
N LEU A 159 -10.99 6.24 -9.89
CA LEU A 159 -11.71 7.33 -10.53
C LEU A 159 -10.88 7.90 -11.68
N PRO A 160 -11.41 7.98 -12.92
CA PRO A 160 -10.66 8.38 -14.11
C PRO A 160 -10.04 9.79 -14.05
N GLN A 161 -10.50 10.63 -13.13
CA GLN A 161 -10.09 12.03 -13.02
C GLN A 161 -8.92 12.26 -12.04
N ARG A 162 -8.44 11.23 -11.35
CA ARG A 162 -7.34 11.35 -10.38
C ARG A 162 -6.01 10.87 -10.95
N ALA A 163 -4.95 11.63 -10.73
CA ALA A 163 -3.60 11.25 -11.08
C ALA A 163 -3.08 10.13 -10.15
N PRO A 164 -2.12 9.29 -10.60
CA PRO A 164 -1.37 8.39 -9.74
C PRO A 164 -0.75 9.13 -8.56
N SER A 165 -0.68 8.49 -7.40
CA SER A 165 -0.23 9.12 -6.16
C SER A 165 0.73 8.25 -5.36
N VAL A 166 1.55 8.90 -4.54
CA VAL A 166 2.40 8.33 -3.49
C VAL A 166 2.31 9.24 -2.25
N GLY A 167 2.70 8.72 -1.06
CA GLY A 167 2.74 9.47 0.19
C GLY A 167 4.18 9.73 0.66
N LEU A 168 4.34 10.75 1.53
CA LEU A 168 5.58 11.08 2.23
C LEU A 168 5.31 11.29 3.71
#